data_185b770a690d5025a70a11304b3d658b
#
_entry.id   185b770a690d5025a70a11304b3d658b
#
_cell.length_a   1.000
_cell.length_b   1.000
_cell.length_c   1.000
_cell.angle_alpha   90.00
_cell.angle_beta   90.00
_cell.angle_gamma   90.00
#
_symmetry.space_group_name_H-M   'P 1'
#
loop_
_entity.id
_entity.type
_entity.pdbx_description
1 polymer ?
#
loop_
_entity_poly.entity_id
_entity_poly.type
_entity_poly.pdbx_seq_one_letter_code
_entity_poly.pdbx_strand_id
1 'polypeptide(L)'
;MTWNWEQPRWPEFTYDPAALESRERQFLLGSGEFVGAFKHVGPDDQDILKIELISDEALKTSAIEGEVLDRVSVQSSLRRQFGLGTDDRRIPPAESGIAQMMVDLYKNFKAPLTHETMFAWHSMLMNGAQRINTIGDYRTHPEPMQVVSPNLANPKVHFEAPPSSEVKEEMDEFISWFNETAPEGKRPLPALTRAAITHLYFVSIHPFEDGNGRIGRALSEKSLAQNLDHPSLIALAYTIERARKAYYDALEHNNKDIEITDWLVYFADTVIDAQHHTIKRVDFYVAKAKLYENLRGQLNERQEKVLARMFKEGIDGFKGGLSAENYISIAKTSRATATRDLQDLLQKGALVKTGELRHTRYYLNISLTDNDTTGAAAS
;
A
#
# COMPACT_ATOMS: atom_id res chain seq x y z
N MET A 1 -17.98 -9.32 -27.41
CA MET A 1 -17.81 -8.27 -26.38
C MET A 1 -16.75 -7.34 -26.90
N THR A 2 -16.95 -6.05 -26.84
CA THR A 2 -15.96 -5.06 -27.30
C THR A 2 -15.23 -4.54 -26.07
N TRP A 3 -13.91 -4.47 -26.12
CA TRP A 3 -13.10 -3.94 -25.02
C TRP A 3 -12.94 -2.43 -25.14
N ASN A 4 -12.50 -1.75 -24.07
CA ASN A 4 -12.31 -0.31 -24.08
C ASN A 4 -11.29 0.17 -25.14
N TRP A 5 -10.19 -0.59 -25.31
CA TRP A 5 -9.18 -0.29 -26.33
C TRP A 5 -9.66 -0.49 -27.79
N GLU A 6 -10.74 -1.23 -28.01
CA GLU A 6 -11.37 -1.39 -29.33
C GLU A 6 -12.36 -0.25 -29.65
N GLN A 7 -12.62 0.68 -28.72
CA GLN A 7 -13.54 1.78 -28.93
C GLN A 7 -12.93 2.84 -29.85
N PRO A 8 -13.73 3.46 -30.77
CA PRO A 8 -13.20 4.41 -31.76
C PRO A 8 -12.52 5.66 -31.18
N ARG A 9 -12.78 5.98 -29.91
CA ARG A 9 -12.22 7.13 -29.22
C ARG A 9 -11.15 6.76 -28.18
N TRP A 10 -10.74 5.51 -28.12
CA TRP A 10 -9.63 5.10 -27.27
C TRP A 10 -8.35 5.87 -27.63
N PRO A 11 -7.59 6.36 -26.66
CA PRO A 11 -7.76 6.30 -25.19
C PRO A 11 -8.39 7.57 -24.59
N GLU A 12 -9.28 8.25 -25.30
CA GLU A 12 -9.95 9.47 -24.83
C GLU A 12 -11.04 9.14 -23.79
N PHE A 13 -10.63 8.80 -22.56
CA PHE A 13 -11.58 8.53 -21.49
C PHE A 13 -12.49 9.70 -21.17
N THR A 14 -13.77 9.40 -20.92
CA THR A 14 -14.77 10.37 -20.49
C THR A 14 -15.25 10.05 -19.08
N TYR A 15 -15.57 11.08 -18.32
CA TYR A 15 -16.06 10.94 -16.93
C TYR A 15 -16.77 12.21 -16.47
N ASP A 16 -17.56 12.12 -15.39
CA ASP A 16 -18.15 13.28 -14.71
C ASP A 16 -17.17 13.84 -13.66
N PRO A 17 -16.55 15.01 -13.88
CA PRO A 17 -15.65 15.62 -12.90
C PRO A 17 -16.31 15.95 -11.57
N ALA A 18 -17.62 16.27 -11.56
CA ALA A 18 -18.34 16.64 -10.35
C ALA A 18 -18.39 15.47 -9.33
N ALA A 19 -18.39 14.23 -9.83
CA ALA A 19 -18.34 13.03 -8.96
C ALA A 19 -17.06 12.92 -8.15
N LEU A 20 -15.97 13.59 -8.58
CA LEU A 20 -14.64 13.51 -7.96
C LEU A 20 -14.32 14.71 -7.03
N GLU A 21 -14.98 15.87 -7.19
CA GLU A 21 -14.60 17.11 -6.51
C GLU A 21 -14.47 16.98 -4.97
N SER A 22 -15.43 16.34 -4.33
CA SER A 22 -15.40 16.15 -2.88
C SER A 22 -14.28 15.22 -2.43
N ARG A 23 -14.00 14.18 -3.22
CA ARG A 23 -12.94 13.18 -2.99
C ARG A 23 -11.54 13.77 -3.14
N GLU A 24 -11.33 14.55 -4.20
CA GLU A 24 -10.07 15.28 -4.44
C GLU A 24 -9.75 16.21 -3.27
N ARG A 25 -10.75 16.96 -2.78
CA ARG A 25 -10.61 17.83 -1.62
C ARG A 25 -10.28 17.04 -0.36
N GLN A 26 -10.99 15.94 -0.09
CA GLN A 26 -10.75 15.08 1.06
C GLN A 26 -9.33 14.50 1.03
N PHE A 27 -8.89 14.01 -0.11
CA PHE A 27 -7.55 13.47 -0.30
C PHE A 27 -6.45 14.50 -0.01
N LEU A 28 -6.58 15.72 -0.53
CA LEU A 28 -5.61 16.79 -0.30
C LEU A 28 -5.56 17.22 1.17
N LEU A 29 -6.70 17.29 1.84
CA LEU A 29 -6.75 17.57 3.29
C LEU A 29 -6.05 16.48 4.10
N GLY A 30 -6.37 15.22 3.84
CA GLY A 30 -5.71 14.08 4.49
C GLY A 30 -4.20 14.01 4.20
N SER A 31 -3.75 14.42 3.02
CA SER A 31 -2.31 14.50 2.70
C SER A 31 -1.60 15.56 3.54
N GLY A 32 -2.25 16.71 3.79
CA GLY A 32 -1.74 17.74 4.70
C GLY A 32 -1.65 17.23 6.15
N GLU A 33 -2.67 16.49 6.60
CA GLU A 33 -2.70 15.88 7.93
C GLU A 33 -1.56 14.85 8.10
N PHE A 34 -1.39 13.97 7.11
CA PHE A 34 -0.29 12.98 7.08
C PHE A 34 1.08 13.68 7.21
N VAL A 35 1.35 14.70 6.39
CA VAL A 35 2.63 15.42 6.41
C VAL A 35 2.84 16.10 7.76
N GLY A 36 1.78 16.71 8.33
CA GLY A 36 1.80 17.33 9.64
C GLY A 36 2.15 16.33 10.74
N ALA A 37 1.44 15.21 10.79
CA ALA A 37 1.67 14.14 11.77
C ALA A 37 3.06 13.52 11.63
N PHE A 38 3.47 13.21 10.39
CA PHE A 38 4.77 12.58 10.12
C PHE A 38 5.96 13.42 10.56
N LYS A 39 5.89 14.74 10.50
CA LYS A 39 6.94 15.64 11.00
C LYS A 39 7.16 15.56 12.51
N HIS A 40 6.17 15.11 13.27
CA HIS A 40 6.26 14.93 14.71
C HIS A 40 6.79 13.55 15.14
N VAL A 41 7.00 12.64 14.19
CA VAL A 41 7.69 11.36 14.43
C VAL A 41 9.19 11.62 14.52
N GLY A 42 9.88 11.06 15.52
CA GLY A 42 11.34 11.18 15.62
C GLY A 42 12.07 10.58 14.42
N PRO A 43 13.28 11.06 14.07
CA PRO A 43 14.00 10.61 12.86
C PRO A 43 14.15 9.09 12.74
N ASP A 44 14.55 8.41 13.81
CA ASP A 44 14.72 6.95 13.83
C ASP A 44 13.39 6.21 13.62
N ASP A 45 12.31 6.71 14.23
CA ASP A 45 10.96 6.15 14.06
C ASP A 45 10.40 6.49 12.67
N GLN A 46 10.78 7.61 12.04
CA GLN A 46 10.42 7.91 10.65
C GLN A 46 10.98 6.88 9.67
N ASP A 47 12.25 6.50 9.84
CA ASP A 47 12.86 5.48 8.99
C ASP A 47 12.24 4.11 9.22
N ILE A 48 11.94 3.75 10.47
CA ILE A 48 11.20 2.52 10.80
C ILE A 48 9.83 2.54 10.11
N LEU A 49 9.08 3.62 10.25
CA LEU A 49 7.74 3.76 9.68
C LEU A 49 7.75 3.70 8.14
N LYS A 50 8.72 4.36 7.48
CA LYS A 50 8.90 4.26 6.02
C LYS A 50 9.13 2.81 5.60
N ILE A 51 10.06 2.11 6.25
CA ILE A 51 10.34 0.69 5.94
C ILE A 51 9.10 -0.17 6.14
N GLU A 52 8.34 0.04 7.21
CA GLU A 52 7.09 -0.69 7.47
C GLU A 52 6.03 -0.42 6.39
N LEU A 53 5.79 0.84 6.02
CA LEU A 53 4.79 1.21 5.00
C LEU A 53 5.18 0.67 3.62
N ILE A 54 6.43 0.86 3.21
CA ILE A 54 6.91 0.40 1.90
C ILE A 54 6.94 -1.13 1.84
N SER A 55 7.32 -1.81 2.93
CA SER A 55 7.31 -3.28 2.95
C SER A 55 5.90 -3.85 2.92
N ASP A 56 4.95 -3.23 3.59
CA ASP A 56 3.54 -3.66 3.52
C ASP A 56 3.01 -3.51 2.09
N GLU A 57 3.28 -2.40 1.42
CA GLU A 57 2.87 -2.17 0.04
C GLU A 57 3.50 -3.21 -0.91
N ALA A 58 4.79 -3.49 -0.77
CA ALA A 58 5.51 -4.51 -1.54
C ALA A 58 4.92 -5.93 -1.34
N LEU A 59 4.65 -6.29 -0.09
CA LEU A 59 4.09 -7.61 0.26
C LEU A 59 2.66 -7.76 -0.25
N LYS A 60 1.83 -6.72 -0.08
CA LYS A 60 0.42 -6.75 -0.44
C LYS A 60 0.22 -6.68 -1.94
N THR A 61 1.00 -5.87 -2.66
CA THR A 61 0.94 -5.82 -4.12
C THR A 61 1.32 -7.17 -4.75
N SER A 62 2.28 -7.90 -4.17
CA SER A 62 2.62 -9.27 -4.60
C SER A 62 1.52 -10.28 -4.21
N ALA A 63 0.92 -10.16 -3.02
CA ALA A 63 -0.15 -11.05 -2.56
C ALA A 63 -1.43 -10.94 -3.40
N ILE A 64 -1.75 -9.76 -3.94
CA ILE A 64 -2.86 -9.55 -4.90
C ILE A 64 -2.68 -10.47 -6.11
N GLU A 65 -1.45 -10.62 -6.60
CA GLU A 65 -1.11 -11.49 -7.75
C GLU A 65 -0.85 -12.95 -7.35
N GLY A 66 -1.03 -13.29 -6.07
CA GLY A 66 -0.87 -14.67 -5.56
C GLY A 66 0.56 -15.04 -5.15
N GLU A 67 1.49 -14.09 -5.15
CA GLU A 67 2.86 -14.30 -4.73
C GLU A 67 3.03 -13.99 -3.23
N VAL A 68 3.61 -14.93 -2.48
CA VAL A 68 3.84 -14.79 -1.03
C VAL A 68 5.33 -14.56 -0.77
N LEU A 69 5.68 -13.37 -0.30
CA LEU A 69 7.04 -12.95 -0.02
C LEU A 69 7.35 -12.94 1.49
N ASP A 70 8.62 -13.16 1.85
CA ASP A 70 9.08 -13.06 3.23
C ASP A 70 9.28 -11.60 3.67
N ARG A 71 8.47 -11.14 4.64
CA ARG A 71 8.54 -9.77 5.17
C ARG A 71 9.93 -9.37 5.62
N VAL A 72 10.63 -10.26 6.34
CA VAL A 72 11.93 -9.92 6.91
C VAL A 72 12.97 -9.71 5.81
N SER A 73 12.91 -10.51 4.75
CA SER A 73 13.77 -10.37 3.57
C SER A 73 13.47 -9.07 2.79
N VAL A 74 12.19 -8.71 2.60
CA VAL A 74 11.80 -7.43 1.97
C VAL A 74 12.32 -6.25 2.80
N GLN A 75 12.09 -6.25 4.12
CA GLN A 75 12.57 -5.18 5.01
C GLN A 75 14.09 -5.06 5.02
N SER A 76 14.81 -6.19 5.03
CA SER A 76 16.27 -6.23 4.98
C SER A 76 16.79 -5.62 3.65
N SER A 77 16.12 -5.94 2.52
CA SER A 77 16.43 -5.36 1.22
C SER A 77 16.20 -3.85 1.21
N LEU A 78 15.05 -3.38 1.68
CA LEU A 78 14.72 -1.95 1.76
C LEU A 78 15.73 -1.18 2.61
N ARG A 79 16.04 -1.68 3.83
CA ARG A 79 17.04 -1.06 4.72
C ARG A 79 18.39 -0.90 4.03
N ARG A 80 18.87 -1.96 3.37
CA ARG A 80 20.13 -1.94 2.62
C ARG A 80 20.14 -0.87 1.54
N GLN A 81 19.08 -0.71 0.79
CA GLN A 81 18.97 0.24 -0.31
C GLN A 81 18.75 1.69 0.15
N PHE A 82 18.18 1.90 1.34
CA PHE A 82 18.11 3.20 1.99
C PHE A 82 19.39 3.56 2.77
N GLY A 83 20.41 2.67 2.79
CA GLY A 83 21.67 2.90 3.54
C GLY A 83 21.51 2.78 5.05
N LEU A 84 20.45 2.16 5.52
CA LEU A 84 20.22 1.87 6.93
C LEU A 84 20.94 0.59 7.36
N GLY A 85 21.21 0.42 8.65
CA GLY A 85 21.84 -0.78 9.19
C GLY A 85 21.08 -2.06 8.82
N THR A 86 21.77 -3.08 8.32
CA THR A 86 21.17 -4.35 7.88
C THR A 86 21.84 -5.55 8.53
N ASP A 87 21.18 -6.69 8.48
CA ASP A 87 21.75 -7.99 8.72
C ASP A 87 22.47 -8.54 7.47
N ASP A 88 23.28 -9.59 7.64
CA ASP A 88 24.01 -10.26 6.54
C ASP A 88 23.14 -11.30 5.81
N ARG A 89 21.82 -11.19 5.90
CA ARG A 89 20.87 -12.13 5.31
C ARG A 89 21.02 -12.18 3.79
N ARG A 90 21.01 -13.40 3.25
CA ARG A 90 20.80 -13.62 1.82
C ARG A 90 19.34 -13.36 1.48
N ILE A 91 19.08 -12.40 0.62
CA ILE A 91 17.75 -11.99 0.18
C ILE A 91 17.41 -12.75 -1.11
N PRO A 92 16.26 -13.43 -1.19
CA PRO A 92 15.82 -14.07 -2.42
C PRO A 92 15.56 -13.03 -3.54
N PRO A 93 15.63 -13.43 -4.83
CA PRO A 93 15.54 -12.49 -5.96
C PRO A 93 14.22 -11.72 -6.01
N ALA A 94 13.08 -12.35 -5.76
CA ALA A 94 11.75 -11.70 -5.80
C ALA A 94 11.63 -10.59 -4.74
N GLU A 95 12.02 -10.86 -3.47
CA GLU A 95 12.02 -9.87 -2.39
C GLU A 95 13.01 -8.73 -2.65
N SER A 96 14.15 -9.06 -3.25
CA SER A 96 15.12 -8.04 -3.66
C SER A 96 14.57 -7.16 -4.78
N GLY A 97 13.93 -7.78 -5.78
CA GLY A 97 13.42 -7.09 -6.96
C GLY A 97 12.28 -6.12 -6.64
N ILE A 98 11.25 -6.58 -5.89
CA ILE A 98 10.15 -5.70 -5.49
C ILE A 98 10.65 -4.54 -4.60
N ALA A 99 11.59 -4.80 -3.69
CA ALA A 99 12.17 -3.75 -2.86
C ALA A 99 12.95 -2.73 -3.69
N GLN A 100 13.70 -3.16 -4.73
CA GLN A 100 14.40 -2.27 -5.66
C GLN A 100 13.43 -1.37 -6.41
N MET A 101 12.36 -1.93 -6.97
CA MET A 101 11.34 -1.17 -7.67
C MET A 101 10.68 -0.12 -6.75
N MET A 102 10.33 -0.50 -5.52
CA MET A 102 9.74 0.44 -4.56
C MET A 102 10.71 1.58 -4.19
N VAL A 103 11.98 1.27 -3.98
CA VAL A 103 12.99 2.30 -3.68
C VAL A 103 13.18 3.25 -4.86
N ASP A 104 13.22 2.73 -6.09
CA ASP A 104 13.31 3.55 -7.28
C ASP A 104 12.10 4.47 -7.42
N LEU A 105 10.89 3.92 -7.26
CA LEU A 105 9.65 4.69 -7.23
C LEU A 105 9.73 5.88 -6.26
N TYR A 106 10.09 5.62 -5.00
CA TYR A 106 10.08 6.67 -3.97
C TYR A 106 11.22 7.68 -4.08
N LYS A 107 12.38 7.27 -4.63
CA LYS A 107 13.50 8.19 -4.88
C LYS A 107 13.31 9.03 -6.14
N ASN A 108 12.69 8.45 -7.18
CA ASN A 108 12.62 9.02 -8.53
C ASN A 108 11.17 9.37 -8.95
N PHE A 109 10.25 9.57 -7.98
CA PHE A 109 8.85 9.84 -8.32
C PHE A 109 8.68 11.10 -9.20
N LYS A 110 9.50 12.14 -9.02
CA LYS A 110 9.46 13.39 -9.79
C LYS A 110 9.91 13.23 -11.25
N ALA A 111 10.74 12.24 -11.54
CA ALA A 111 11.25 12.03 -12.90
C ALA A 111 10.10 11.71 -13.87
N PRO A 112 10.15 12.21 -15.12
CA PRO A 112 9.23 11.80 -16.16
C PRO A 112 9.23 10.28 -16.34
N LEU A 113 8.07 9.73 -16.74
CA LEU A 113 7.98 8.33 -17.10
C LEU A 113 8.62 8.10 -18.47
N THR A 114 9.38 7.01 -18.60
CA THR A 114 10.02 6.58 -19.86
C THR A 114 9.89 5.07 -20.03
N HIS A 115 10.14 4.58 -21.24
CA HIS A 115 10.20 3.14 -21.51
C HIS A 115 11.28 2.45 -20.66
N GLU A 116 12.44 3.09 -20.51
CA GLU A 116 13.55 2.57 -19.69
C GLU A 116 13.13 2.38 -18.24
N THR A 117 12.34 3.30 -17.68
CA THR A 117 11.77 3.13 -16.33
C THR A 117 10.87 1.90 -16.26
N MET A 118 9.99 1.72 -17.26
CA MET A 118 9.09 0.58 -17.34
C MET A 118 9.85 -0.74 -17.45
N PHE A 119 10.86 -0.79 -18.31
CA PHE A 119 11.72 -1.97 -18.50
C PHE A 119 12.57 -2.29 -17.27
N ALA A 120 13.11 -1.26 -16.61
CA ALA A 120 13.85 -1.43 -15.35
C ALA A 120 12.96 -1.99 -14.24
N TRP A 121 11.75 -1.44 -14.04
CA TRP A 121 10.80 -1.93 -13.05
C TRP A 121 10.37 -3.37 -13.34
N HIS A 122 10.08 -3.68 -14.61
CA HIS A 122 9.75 -5.04 -15.00
C HIS A 122 10.90 -6.02 -14.76
N SER A 123 12.14 -5.63 -15.10
CA SER A 123 13.33 -6.45 -14.84
C SER A 123 13.56 -6.70 -13.35
N MET A 124 13.32 -5.69 -12.51
CA MET A 124 13.40 -5.82 -11.05
C MET A 124 12.35 -6.82 -10.53
N LEU A 125 11.09 -6.67 -10.96
CA LEU A 125 9.99 -7.54 -10.52
C LEU A 125 10.14 -8.99 -10.95
N MET A 126 10.63 -9.20 -12.19
CA MET A 126 10.79 -10.53 -12.77
C MET A 126 12.13 -11.18 -12.43
N ASN A 127 12.89 -10.60 -11.50
CA ASN A 127 14.17 -11.15 -11.07
C ASN A 127 13.97 -12.55 -10.44
N GLY A 128 14.48 -13.57 -11.11
CA GLY A 128 14.32 -14.97 -10.69
C GLY A 128 13.07 -15.67 -11.22
N ALA A 129 12.24 -15.01 -12.01
CA ALA A 129 11.09 -15.65 -12.67
C ALA A 129 11.56 -16.69 -13.72
N GLN A 130 10.89 -17.87 -13.75
CA GLN A 130 11.33 -18.98 -14.60
C GLN A 130 10.40 -19.25 -15.81
N ARG A 131 9.24 -18.57 -15.89
CA ARG A 131 8.20 -18.89 -16.89
C ARG A 131 7.83 -17.70 -17.77
N ILE A 132 8.70 -16.70 -17.84
CA ILE A 132 8.50 -15.48 -18.63
C ILE A 132 9.56 -15.46 -19.70
N ASN A 133 9.16 -15.25 -20.96
CA ASN A 133 10.07 -15.23 -22.09
C ASN A 133 10.73 -13.87 -22.27
N THR A 134 9.98 -12.79 -22.01
CA THR A 134 10.42 -11.41 -22.23
C THR A 134 10.53 -10.69 -20.90
N ILE A 135 11.75 -10.41 -20.43
CA ILE A 135 12.02 -9.66 -19.20
C ILE A 135 12.69 -8.34 -19.56
N GLY A 136 12.16 -7.23 -19.04
CA GLY A 136 12.71 -5.89 -19.29
C GLY A 136 12.40 -5.36 -20.68
N ASP A 137 11.36 -5.87 -21.31
CA ASP A 137 10.81 -5.38 -22.57
C ASP A 137 9.32 -5.73 -22.65
N TYR A 138 8.60 -5.16 -23.61
CA TYR A 138 7.19 -5.46 -23.84
C TYR A 138 7.01 -6.85 -24.44
N ARG A 139 5.83 -7.43 -24.22
CA ARG A 139 5.46 -8.72 -24.80
C ARG A 139 5.45 -8.68 -26.34
N THR A 140 5.84 -9.79 -26.95
CA THR A 140 5.96 -9.90 -28.41
C THR A 140 5.25 -11.14 -28.98
N HIS A 141 4.68 -11.98 -28.10
CA HIS A 141 4.01 -13.21 -28.53
C HIS A 141 2.75 -12.91 -29.37
N PRO A 142 2.47 -13.70 -30.39
CA PRO A 142 1.33 -13.45 -31.30
C PRO A 142 -0.02 -13.89 -30.71
N GLU A 143 -0.01 -14.72 -29.68
CA GLU A 143 -1.24 -15.19 -29.03
C GLU A 143 -1.90 -14.05 -28.25
N PRO A 144 -3.27 -14.00 -28.20
CA PRO A 144 -3.98 -13.00 -27.43
C PRO A 144 -3.56 -13.00 -25.96
N MET A 145 -3.26 -11.82 -25.42
CA MET A 145 -3.01 -11.64 -24.00
C MET A 145 -4.34 -11.50 -23.26
N GLN A 146 -4.67 -12.51 -22.44
CA GLN A 146 -5.97 -12.61 -21.78
C GLN A 146 -5.82 -12.72 -20.26
N VAL A 147 -6.68 -12.00 -19.53
CA VAL A 147 -6.91 -12.20 -18.09
C VAL A 147 -8.04 -13.22 -17.94
N VAL A 148 -7.71 -14.38 -17.43
CA VAL A 148 -8.66 -15.52 -17.32
C VAL A 148 -8.86 -15.94 -15.87
N SER A 149 -10.06 -16.47 -15.58
CA SER A 149 -10.32 -17.09 -14.27
C SER A 149 -9.47 -18.33 -14.05
N PRO A 150 -9.09 -18.66 -12.80
CA PRO A 150 -8.24 -19.82 -12.49
C PRO A 150 -8.95 -21.18 -12.69
N ASN A 151 -10.23 -21.20 -13.08
CA ASN A 151 -10.96 -22.43 -13.33
C ASN A 151 -10.57 -23.04 -14.69
N LEU A 152 -9.65 -23.98 -14.66
CA LEU A 152 -9.13 -24.66 -15.86
C LEU A 152 -10.18 -25.46 -16.66
N ALA A 153 -11.30 -25.86 -16.03
CA ALA A 153 -12.34 -26.63 -16.71
C ALA A 153 -13.27 -25.79 -17.59
N ASN A 154 -13.42 -24.51 -17.28
CA ASN A 154 -14.20 -23.54 -18.07
C ASN A 154 -13.65 -22.14 -17.80
N PRO A 155 -12.53 -21.75 -18.43
CA PRO A 155 -11.92 -20.46 -18.19
C PRO A 155 -12.82 -19.35 -18.74
N LYS A 156 -13.17 -18.37 -17.86
CA LYS A 156 -13.86 -17.15 -18.27
C LYS A 156 -12.79 -16.11 -18.62
N VAL A 157 -12.87 -15.55 -19.82
CA VAL A 157 -12.07 -14.39 -20.21
C VAL A 157 -12.69 -13.13 -19.60
N HIS A 158 -11.97 -12.49 -18.71
CA HIS A 158 -12.37 -11.26 -18.05
C HIS A 158 -11.91 -10.02 -18.81
N PHE A 159 -10.81 -10.16 -19.53
CA PHE A 159 -10.25 -9.10 -20.36
C PHE A 159 -9.32 -9.71 -21.43
N GLU A 160 -9.28 -9.09 -22.60
CA GLU A 160 -8.31 -9.33 -23.66
C GLU A 160 -7.63 -8.00 -24.01
N ALA A 161 -6.33 -7.96 -23.97
CA ALA A 161 -5.51 -6.79 -24.22
C ALA A 161 -5.24 -6.60 -25.73
N PRO A 162 -4.79 -5.40 -26.17
CA PRO A 162 -4.38 -5.13 -27.54
C PRO A 162 -3.36 -6.16 -28.05
N PRO A 163 -3.29 -6.40 -29.37
CA PRO A 163 -2.25 -7.27 -29.96
C PRO A 163 -0.83 -6.82 -29.59
N SER A 164 0.09 -7.76 -29.45
CA SER A 164 1.50 -7.42 -29.09
C SER A 164 2.16 -6.48 -30.09
N SER A 165 1.74 -6.50 -31.36
CA SER A 165 2.22 -5.59 -32.40
C SER A 165 1.86 -4.12 -32.17
N GLU A 166 0.83 -3.83 -31.38
CA GLU A 166 0.33 -2.47 -31.09
C GLU A 166 0.87 -1.92 -29.75
N VAL A 167 1.38 -2.81 -28.87
CA VAL A 167 1.80 -2.44 -27.51
C VAL A 167 2.81 -1.30 -27.46
N LYS A 168 3.75 -1.26 -28.41
CA LYS A 168 4.76 -0.19 -28.42
C LYS A 168 4.13 1.19 -28.67
N GLU A 169 3.21 1.28 -29.62
CA GLU A 169 2.50 2.52 -29.95
C GLU A 169 1.57 2.95 -28.80
N GLU A 170 0.81 2.01 -28.24
CA GLU A 170 -0.04 2.22 -27.07
C GLU A 170 0.76 2.75 -25.86
N MET A 171 1.95 2.23 -25.63
CA MET A 171 2.83 2.67 -24.55
C MET A 171 3.50 4.02 -24.84
N ASP A 172 3.78 4.36 -26.10
CA ASP A 172 4.23 5.70 -26.50
C ASP A 172 3.16 6.74 -26.15
N GLU A 173 1.90 6.47 -26.47
CA GLU A 173 0.75 7.34 -26.15
C GLU A 173 0.52 7.43 -24.64
N PHE A 174 0.53 6.30 -23.94
CA PHE A 174 0.39 6.26 -22.47
C PHE A 174 1.45 7.08 -21.76
N ILE A 175 2.73 6.92 -22.11
CA ILE A 175 3.85 7.65 -21.52
C ILE A 175 3.74 9.15 -21.80
N SER A 176 3.37 9.52 -23.03
CA SER A 176 3.12 10.92 -23.37
C SER A 176 1.98 11.50 -22.53
N TRP A 177 0.83 10.80 -22.46
CA TRP A 177 -0.30 11.19 -21.63
C TRP A 177 0.06 11.33 -20.16
N PHE A 178 0.78 10.34 -19.59
CA PHE A 178 1.22 10.35 -18.18
C PHE A 178 2.06 11.60 -17.87
N ASN A 179 3.00 11.95 -18.73
CA ASN A 179 3.87 13.10 -18.53
C ASN A 179 3.14 14.45 -18.78
N GLU A 180 2.26 14.51 -19.77
CA GLU A 180 1.49 15.73 -20.08
C GLU A 180 0.45 16.05 -19.00
N THR A 181 -0.08 15.05 -18.31
CA THR A 181 -1.08 15.22 -17.23
C THR A 181 -0.46 15.40 -15.85
N ALA A 182 0.86 15.35 -15.73
CA ALA A 182 1.57 15.65 -14.48
C ALA A 182 1.32 17.10 -14.03
N PRO A 183 1.51 17.44 -12.73
CA PRO A 183 1.26 18.80 -12.23
C PRO A 183 1.95 19.92 -13.00
N GLU A 184 3.16 19.68 -13.50
CA GLU A 184 3.93 20.61 -14.31
C GLU A 184 3.80 20.34 -15.83
N GLY A 185 2.92 19.42 -16.20
CA GLY A 185 2.68 19.06 -17.60
C GLY A 185 1.77 20.06 -18.33
N LYS A 186 1.52 19.77 -19.59
CA LYS A 186 0.71 20.67 -20.46
C LYS A 186 -0.79 20.64 -20.10
N ARG A 187 -1.29 19.55 -19.53
CA ARG A 187 -2.72 19.29 -19.26
C ARG A 187 -2.89 18.65 -17.87
N PRO A 188 -2.50 19.35 -16.78
CA PRO A 188 -2.50 18.74 -15.44
C PRO A 188 -3.88 18.26 -15.04
N LEU A 189 -3.94 17.07 -14.43
CA LEU A 189 -5.15 16.50 -13.88
C LEU A 189 -5.09 16.48 -12.34
N PRO A 190 -6.27 16.51 -11.66
CA PRO A 190 -6.37 16.30 -10.22
C PRO A 190 -5.76 14.96 -9.80
N ALA A 191 -5.33 14.88 -8.55
CA ALA A 191 -4.48 13.78 -8.06
C ALA A 191 -5.14 12.40 -8.17
N LEU A 192 -6.36 12.25 -7.65
CA LEU A 192 -7.09 10.97 -7.67
C LEU A 192 -7.51 10.61 -9.09
N THR A 193 -8.02 11.58 -9.83
CA THR A 193 -8.43 11.42 -11.22
C THR A 193 -7.28 10.89 -12.07
N ARG A 194 -6.11 11.53 -11.98
CA ARG A 194 -4.92 11.12 -12.73
C ARG A 194 -4.44 9.74 -12.32
N ALA A 195 -4.38 9.44 -11.02
CA ALA A 195 -3.93 8.14 -10.54
C ALA A 195 -4.87 7.00 -10.96
N ALA A 196 -6.17 7.23 -10.94
CA ALA A 196 -7.17 6.23 -11.35
C ALA A 196 -7.12 5.97 -12.86
N ILE A 197 -7.03 7.03 -13.70
CA ILE A 197 -6.86 6.86 -15.15
C ILE A 197 -5.53 6.15 -15.45
N THR A 198 -4.44 6.55 -14.80
CA THR A 198 -3.13 5.89 -14.94
C THR A 198 -3.25 4.39 -14.76
N HIS A 199 -3.93 3.95 -13.70
CA HIS A 199 -4.10 2.53 -13.40
C HIS A 199 -4.88 1.81 -14.49
N LEU A 200 -6.09 2.28 -14.79
CA LEU A 200 -6.97 1.64 -15.77
C LEU A 200 -6.35 1.63 -17.17
N TYR A 201 -5.77 2.73 -17.60
CA TYR A 201 -5.16 2.84 -18.91
C TYR A 201 -4.00 1.83 -19.06
N PHE A 202 -3.08 1.82 -18.08
CA PHE A 202 -1.95 0.90 -18.11
C PHE A 202 -2.37 -0.58 -18.10
N VAL A 203 -3.30 -0.96 -17.22
CA VAL A 203 -3.76 -2.35 -17.15
C VAL A 203 -4.61 -2.75 -18.35
N SER A 204 -5.21 -1.80 -19.08
CA SER A 204 -5.89 -2.05 -20.34
C SER A 204 -4.93 -2.29 -21.51
N ILE A 205 -3.77 -1.65 -21.55
CA ILE A 205 -2.71 -1.96 -22.53
C ILE A 205 -2.08 -3.33 -22.20
N HIS A 206 -1.89 -3.64 -20.91
CA HIS A 206 -1.31 -4.89 -20.44
C HIS A 206 0.01 -5.25 -21.11
N PRO A 207 1.03 -4.37 -21.06
CA PRO A 207 2.18 -4.43 -21.98
C PRO A 207 3.18 -5.55 -21.71
N PHE A 208 3.13 -6.20 -20.55
CA PHE A 208 4.07 -7.25 -20.15
C PHE A 208 3.41 -8.63 -20.10
N GLU A 209 4.20 -9.72 -20.16
CA GLU A 209 3.70 -11.09 -19.98
C GLU A 209 3.21 -11.34 -18.54
N ASP A 210 3.81 -10.68 -17.53
CA ASP A 210 3.42 -10.68 -16.12
C ASP A 210 3.82 -9.35 -15.46
N GLY A 211 3.37 -9.10 -14.23
CA GLY A 211 3.74 -7.92 -13.45
C GLY A 211 2.90 -6.67 -13.73
N ASN A 212 1.96 -6.69 -14.68
CA ASN A 212 1.17 -5.52 -15.06
C ASN A 212 0.38 -4.93 -13.86
N GLY A 213 -0.21 -5.76 -13.02
CA GLY A 213 -0.94 -5.30 -11.84
C GLY A 213 -0.02 -4.58 -10.83
N ARG A 214 1.16 -5.15 -10.54
CA ARG A 214 2.16 -4.57 -9.63
C ARG A 214 2.69 -3.23 -10.15
N ILE A 215 3.03 -3.16 -11.44
CA ILE A 215 3.50 -1.93 -12.10
C ILE A 215 2.38 -0.90 -12.19
N GLY A 216 1.15 -1.29 -12.51
CA GLY A 216 -0.01 -0.38 -12.56
C GLY A 216 -0.28 0.30 -11.21
N ARG A 217 -0.19 -0.44 -10.10
CA ARG A 217 -0.29 0.13 -8.75
C ARG A 217 0.88 1.06 -8.43
N ALA A 218 2.11 0.68 -8.81
CA ALA A 218 3.29 1.53 -8.65
C ALA A 218 3.21 2.83 -9.48
N LEU A 219 2.63 2.78 -10.68
CA LEU A 219 2.38 3.97 -11.50
C LEU A 219 1.33 4.90 -10.88
N SER A 220 0.27 4.32 -10.29
CA SER A 220 -0.71 5.12 -9.53
C SER A 220 -0.06 5.83 -8.35
N GLU A 221 0.80 5.14 -7.61
CA GLU A 221 1.57 5.70 -6.50
C GLU A 221 2.52 6.80 -6.97
N LYS A 222 3.24 6.59 -8.10
CA LYS A 222 4.07 7.63 -8.73
C LYS A 222 3.25 8.85 -9.12
N SER A 223 2.06 8.64 -9.67
CA SER A 223 1.13 9.72 -10.05
C SER A 223 0.72 10.53 -8.82
N LEU A 224 0.28 9.87 -7.74
CA LEU A 224 -0.07 10.52 -6.47
C LEU A 224 1.11 11.28 -5.87
N ALA A 225 2.29 10.67 -5.84
CA ALA A 225 3.50 11.30 -5.30
C ALA A 225 3.91 12.56 -6.09
N GLN A 226 3.77 12.54 -7.42
CA GLN A 226 4.00 13.74 -8.25
C GLN A 226 3.01 14.86 -7.93
N ASN A 227 1.72 14.53 -7.77
CA ASN A 227 0.70 15.52 -7.47
C ASN A 227 0.85 16.10 -6.04
N LEU A 228 1.39 15.35 -5.10
CA LEU A 228 1.64 15.78 -3.72
C LEU A 228 3.01 16.46 -3.52
N ASP A 229 3.90 16.36 -4.48
CA ASP A 229 5.32 16.79 -4.40
C ASP A 229 6.14 16.06 -3.30
N HIS A 230 5.64 14.92 -2.83
CA HIS A 230 6.34 14.03 -1.88
C HIS A 230 5.82 12.59 -2.02
N PRO A 231 6.60 11.57 -1.58
CA PRO A 231 6.12 10.19 -1.54
C PRO A 231 4.80 10.09 -0.76
N SER A 232 3.79 9.47 -1.36
CA SER A 232 2.46 9.39 -0.75
C SER A 232 2.43 8.42 0.44
N LEU A 233 3.26 7.33 0.40
CA LEU A 233 3.34 6.28 1.42
C LEU A 233 1.96 5.70 1.79
N ILE A 234 1.02 5.69 0.85
CA ILE A 234 -0.35 5.24 1.05
C ILE A 234 -0.39 3.71 1.03
N ALA A 235 -1.21 3.11 1.89
CA ALA A 235 -1.39 1.66 1.96
C ALA A 235 -2.38 1.17 0.86
N LEU A 236 -2.12 1.49 -0.42
CA LEU A 236 -3.02 1.22 -1.53
C LEU A 236 -3.21 -0.28 -1.76
N ALA A 237 -2.10 -1.02 -1.89
CA ALA A 237 -2.18 -2.47 -2.11
C ALA A 237 -2.76 -3.21 -0.89
N TYR A 238 -2.54 -2.73 0.34
CA TYR A 238 -3.18 -3.27 1.53
C TYR A 238 -4.71 -3.15 1.46
N THR A 239 -5.22 -1.98 1.04
CA THR A 239 -6.65 -1.72 0.92
C THR A 239 -7.28 -2.55 -0.21
N ILE A 240 -6.63 -2.63 -1.37
CA ILE A 240 -7.06 -3.45 -2.50
C ILE A 240 -7.08 -4.94 -2.12
N GLU A 241 -6.05 -5.45 -1.43
CA GLU A 241 -5.97 -6.87 -1.05
C GLU A 241 -7.11 -7.29 -0.13
N ARG A 242 -7.52 -6.44 0.80
CA ARG A 242 -8.68 -6.70 1.69
C ARG A 242 -10.00 -6.75 0.94
N ALA A 243 -10.15 -6.03 -0.16
CA ALA A 243 -11.33 -5.98 -1.01
C ALA A 243 -11.04 -6.50 -2.43
N ARG A 244 -10.15 -7.50 -2.56
CA ARG A 244 -9.62 -8.00 -3.83
C ARG A 244 -10.70 -8.32 -4.87
N LYS A 245 -11.81 -8.92 -4.44
CA LYS A 245 -12.92 -9.22 -5.34
C LYS A 245 -13.54 -7.95 -5.92
N ALA A 246 -13.81 -6.95 -5.08
CA ALA A 246 -14.41 -5.68 -5.53
C ALA A 246 -13.48 -4.94 -6.51
N TYR A 247 -12.17 -5.02 -6.31
CA TYR A 247 -11.19 -4.46 -7.23
C TYR A 247 -11.24 -5.10 -8.63
N TYR A 248 -11.27 -6.43 -8.71
CA TYR A 248 -11.36 -7.10 -10.01
C TYR A 248 -12.74 -6.92 -10.65
N ASP A 249 -13.82 -6.91 -9.86
CA ASP A 249 -15.18 -6.62 -10.34
C ASP A 249 -15.26 -5.19 -10.94
N ALA A 250 -14.62 -4.21 -10.29
CA ALA A 250 -14.56 -2.83 -10.80
C ALA A 250 -13.76 -2.72 -12.11
N LEU A 251 -12.62 -3.41 -12.21
CA LEU A 251 -11.86 -3.49 -13.46
C LEU A 251 -12.67 -4.14 -14.58
N GLU A 252 -13.31 -5.30 -14.32
CA GLU A 252 -14.13 -6.01 -15.32
C GLU A 252 -15.34 -5.19 -15.79
N HIS A 253 -15.89 -4.35 -14.92
CA HIS A 253 -17.00 -3.46 -15.27
C HIS A 253 -16.54 -2.34 -16.21
N ASN A 254 -15.37 -1.77 -15.99
CA ASN A 254 -14.88 -0.57 -16.67
C ASN A 254 -13.88 -0.83 -17.82
N ASN A 255 -13.64 -2.09 -18.19
CA ASN A 255 -12.74 -2.44 -19.30
C ASN A 255 -13.45 -2.62 -20.65
N LYS A 256 -14.70 -2.11 -20.80
CA LYS A 256 -15.54 -2.30 -21.99
C LYS A 256 -15.95 -0.97 -22.66
N ASP A 257 -15.80 0.13 -21.95
CA ASP A 257 -16.18 1.45 -22.43
C ASP A 257 -15.09 2.48 -22.08
N ILE A 258 -15.17 3.64 -22.70
CA ILE A 258 -14.33 4.81 -22.40
C ILE A 258 -14.96 5.75 -21.37
N GLU A 259 -16.24 5.58 -21.04
CA GLU A 259 -16.87 6.24 -19.91
C GLU A 259 -16.47 5.50 -18.62
N ILE A 260 -15.77 6.18 -17.70
CA ILE A 260 -15.09 5.55 -16.56
C ILE A 260 -15.38 6.22 -15.22
N THR A 261 -16.48 6.96 -15.08
CA THR A 261 -16.85 7.64 -13.82
C THR A 261 -16.90 6.68 -12.65
N ASP A 262 -17.52 5.51 -12.83
CA ASP A 262 -17.65 4.50 -11.79
C ASP A 262 -16.29 3.96 -11.33
N TRP A 263 -15.35 3.75 -12.26
CA TRP A 263 -13.98 3.39 -11.93
C TRP A 263 -13.28 4.48 -11.12
N LEU A 264 -13.38 5.73 -11.57
CA LEU A 264 -12.72 6.86 -10.89
C LEU A 264 -13.24 7.02 -9.46
N VAL A 265 -14.55 6.89 -9.26
CA VAL A 265 -15.18 6.93 -7.93
C VAL A 265 -14.68 5.79 -7.06
N TYR A 266 -14.72 4.56 -7.57
CA TYR A 266 -14.24 3.38 -6.84
C TYR A 266 -12.76 3.52 -6.43
N PHE A 267 -11.91 3.92 -7.38
CA PHE A 267 -10.48 4.03 -7.12
C PHE A 267 -10.15 5.18 -6.16
N ALA A 268 -10.83 6.32 -6.30
CA ALA A 268 -10.69 7.46 -5.40
C ALA A 268 -11.08 7.08 -3.95
N ASP A 269 -12.20 6.40 -3.75
CA ASP A 269 -12.61 5.91 -2.44
C ASP A 269 -11.59 4.92 -1.87
N THR A 270 -11.05 4.02 -2.69
CA THR A 270 -9.98 3.09 -2.30
C THR A 270 -8.71 3.81 -1.85
N VAL A 271 -8.29 4.87 -2.56
CA VAL A 271 -7.11 5.69 -2.20
C VAL A 271 -7.34 6.45 -0.90
N ILE A 272 -8.54 7.01 -0.69
CA ILE A 272 -8.90 7.72 0.54
C ILE A 272 -8.89 6.75 1.74
N ASP A 273 -9.45 5.56 1.60
CA ASP A 273 -9.42 4.54 2.65
C ASP A 273 -7.99 4.11 2.97
N ALA A 274 -7.14 3.95 1.95
CA ALA A 274 -5.73 3.65 2.10
C ALA A 274 -4.98 4.78 2.84
N GLN A 275 -5.29 6.04 2.54
CA GLN A 275 -4.74 7.22 3.21
C GLN A 275 -5.14 7.26 4.70
N HIS A 276 -6.41 7.04 5.00
CA HIS A 276 -6.89 6.97 6.39
C HIS A 276 -6.18 5.86 7.17
N HIS A 277 -6.00 4.68 6.56
CA HIS A 277 -5.25 3.59 7.19
C HIS A 277 -3.79 3.99 7.49
N THR A 278 -3.15 4.69 6.56
CA THR A 278 -1.77 5.17 6.75
C THR A 278 -1.70 6.22 7.85
N ILE A 279 -2.62 7.19 7.91
CA ILE A 279 -2.68 8.21 8.98
C ILE A 279 -2.82 7.53 10.35
N LYS A 280 -3.74 6.58 10.50
CA LYS A 280 -3.87 5.79 11.75
C LYS A 280 -2.55 5.10 12.16
N ARG A 281 -1.76 4.63 11.21
CA ARG A 281 -0.42 4.06 11.50
C ARG A 281 0.56 5.12 11.98
N VAL A 282 0.60 6.29 11.36
CA VAL A 282 1.45 7.41 11.81
C VAL A 282 1.08 7.82 13.23
N ASP A 283 -0.21 8.02 13.51
CA ASP A 283 -0.73 8.35 14.84
C ASP A 283 -0.35 7.31 15.89
N PHE A 284 -0.38 6.04 15.52
CA PHE A 284 0.08 4.97 16.40
C PHE A 284 1.56 5.11 16.77
N TYR A 285 2.44 5.45 15.82
CA TYR A 285 3.85 5.68 16.11
C TYR A 285 4.09 6.94 16.92
N VAL A 286 3.33 8.00 16.66
CA VAL A 286 3.36 9.23 17.48
C VAL A 286 2.91 8.94 18.91
N ALA A 287 1.81 8.20 19.08
CA ALA A 287 1.31 7.79 20.40
C ALA A 287 2.30 6.88 21.15
N LYS A 288 2.95 5.96 20.42
CA LYS A 288 4.03 5.13 20.96
C LYS A 288 5.18 5.99 21.50
N ALA A 289 5.68 6.93 20.70
CA ALA A 289 6.77 7.79 21.11
C ALA A 289 6.41 8.63 22.36
N LYS A 290 5.21 9.21 22.38
CA LYS A 290 4.69 9.96 23.55
C LYS A 290 4.59 9.07 24.81
N LEU A 291 4.11 7.84 24.65
CA LEU A 291 4.00 6.93 25.80
C LEU A 291 5.38 6.58 26.39
N TYR A 292 6.36 6.26 25.53
CA TYR A 292 7.72 5.96 26.01
C TYR A 292 8.42 7.19 26.60
N GLU A 293 8.19 8.38 26.10
CA GLU A 293 8.71 9.62 26.68
C GLU A 293 8.14 9.86 28.09
N ASN A 294 6.83 9.69 28.25
CA ASN A 294 6.16 9.83 29.55
C ASN A 294 6.63 8.81 30.60
N LEU A 295 7.06 7.62 30.13
CA LEU A 295 7.51 6.52 30.96
C LEU A 295 9.04 6.42 31.08
N ARG A 296 9.78 7.41 30.59
CA ARG A 296 11.26 7.41 30.56
C ARG A 296 11.83 7.19 31.97
N GLY A 297 12.66 6.18 32.12
CA GLY A 297 13.31 5.79 33.38
C GLY A 297 12.38 5.20 34.45
N GLN A 298 11.11 4.94 34.12
CA GLN A 298 10.12 4.40 35.05
C GLN A 298 9.83 2.90 34.82
N LEU A 299 10.24 2.34 33.70
CA LEU A 299 9.99 0.96 33.32
C LEU A 299 11.14 0.05 33.78
N ASN A 300 10.80 -1.16 34.22
CA ASN A 300 11.79 -2.22 34.38
C ASN A 300 11.86 -3.04 33.06
N GLU A 301 12.94 -3.84 32.90
CA GLU A 301 13.22 -4.61 31.69
C GLU A 301 12.06 -5.53 31.25
N ARG A 302 11.30 -6.10 32.20
CA ARG A 302 10.15 -6.97 31.88
C ARG A 302 9.00 -6.16 31.31
N GLN A 303 8.73 -4.98 31.89
CA GLN A 303 7.69 -4.06 31.43
C GLN A 303 8.02 -3.54 30.04
N GLU A 304 9.26 -3.11 29.80
CA GLU A 304 9.73 -2.68 28.47
C GLU A 304 9.53 -3.78 27.43
N LYS A 305 9.93 -5.01 27.75
CA LYS A 305 9.78 -6.17 26.87
C LYS A 305 8.32 -6.46 26.51
N VAL A 306 7.40 -6.34 27.48
CA VAL A 306 5.98 -6.59 27.25
C VAL A 306 5.36 -5.46 26.44
N LEU A 307 5.64 -4.19 26.76
CA LEU A 307 5.15 -3.05 25.97
C LEU A 307 5.68 -3.10 24.54
N ALA A 308 6.97 -3.39 24.34
CA ALA A 308 7.55 -3.57 23.01
C ALA A 308 6.85 -4.68 22.21
N ARG A 309 6.51 -5.79 22.88
CA ARG A 309 5.75 -6.88 22.25
C ARG A 309 4.32 -6.47 21.92
N MET A 310 3.66 -5.67 22.75
CA MET A 310 2.32 -5.13 22.45
C MET A 310 2.36 -4.16 21.28
N PHE A 311 3.34 -3.27 21.22
CA PHE A 311 3.51 -2.35 20.09
C PHE A 311 3.84 -3.06 18.76
N LYS A 312 4.49 -4.24 18.83
CA LYS A 312 4.76 -5.05 17.63
C LYS A 312 3.50 -5.59 16.97
N GLU A 313 2.37 -5.67 17.67
CA GLU A 313 1.09 -6.07 17.09
C GLU A 313 0.46 -4.96 16.20
N GLY A 314 1.02 -3.74 16.22
CA GLY A 314 0.56 -2.62 15.40
C GLY A 314 -0.77 -2.04 15.85
N ILE A 315 -1.46 -1.35 14.92
CA ILE A 315 -2.72 -0.65 15.17
C ILE A 315 -3.88 -1.58 15.55
N ASP A 316 -3.83 -2.84 15.10
CA ASP A 316 -4.86 -3.84 15.44
C ASP A 316 -4.75 -4.33 16.89
N GLY A 317 -3.62 -4.04 17.54
CA GLY A 317 -3.37 -4.38 18.92
C GLY A 317 -3.26 -5.88 19.18
N PHE A 318 -3.11 -6.23 20.45
CA PHE A 318 -3.00 -7.61 20.89
C PHE A 318 -4.38 -8.29 20.80
N LYS A 319 -4.54 -9.29 19.91
CA LYS A 319 -5.82 -9.99 19.69
C LYS A 319 -6.43 -10.48 21.00
N GLY A 320 -7.63 -9.97 21.33
CA GLY A 320 -8.33 -10.28 22.57
C GLY A 320 -7.72 -9.63 23.82
N GLY A 321 -6.78 -8.67 23.67
CA GLY A 321 -6.07 -8.01 24.76
C GLY A 321 -4.97 -8.89 25.40
N LEU A 322 -4.01 -8.26 26.04
CA LEU A 322 -2.97 -8.96 26.79
C LEU A 322 -3.55 -9.55 28.07
N SER A 323 -3.36 -10.86 28.31
CA SER A 323 -3.70 -11.51 29.58
C SER A 323 -2.50 -11.55 30.53
N ALA A 324 -2.74 -11.86 31.82
CA ALA A 324 -1.66 -12.10 32.75
C ALA A 324 -0.77 -13.32 32.36
N GLU A 325 -1.35 -14.32 31.72
CA GLU A 325 -0.64 -15.49 31.19
C GLU A 325 0.26 -15.09 30.02
N ASN A 326 -0.21 -14.22 29.11
CA ASN A 326 0.64 -13.67 28.05
C ASN A 326 1.81 -12.87 28.64
N TYR A 327 1.55 -12.04 29.67
CA TYR A 327 2.62 -11.30 30.36
C TYR A 327 3.68 -12.24 30.91
N ILE A 328 3.27 -13.29 31.66
CA ILE A 328 4.17 -14.32 32.23
C ILE A 328 5.03 -14.95 31.14
N SER A 329 4.42 -15.33 30.03
CA SER A 329 5.10 -15.96 28.90
C SER A 329 6.12 -15.02 28.23
N ILE A 330 5.76 -13.76 27.98
CA ILE A 330 6.63 -12.76 27.34
C ILE A 330 7.79 -12.36 28.25
N ALA A 331 7.47 -12.03 29.51
CA ALA A 331 8.43 -11.57 30.51
C ALA A 331 9.24 -12.67 31.17
N LYS A 332 8.84 -13.95 30.97
CA LYS A 332 9.44 -15.15 31.65
C LYS A 332 9.50 -14.95 33.16
N THR A 333 8.38 -14.68 33.82
CA THR A 333 8.32 -14.33 35.24
C THR A 333 7.23 -15.11 35.99
N SER A 334 7.15 -14.95 37.33
CA SER A 334 6.12 -15.55 38.15
C SER A 334 4.77 -14.78 38.04
N ARG A 335 3.67 -15.47 38.40
CA ARG A 335 2.34 -14.87 38.45
C ARG A 335 2.25 -13.67 39.39
N ALA A 336 2.89 -13.76 40.55
CA ALA A 336 2.90 -12.68 41.53
C ALA A 336 3.63 -11.44 41.02
N THR A 337 4.75 -11.64 40.29
CA THR A 337 5.51 -10.57 39.67
C THR A 337 4.72 -9.95 38.51
N ALA A 338 4.11 -10.76 37.64
CA ALA A 338 3.29 -10.29 36.56
C ALA A 338 2.12 -9.42 37.03
N THR A 339 1.45 -9.84 38.11
CA THR A 339 0.35 -9.05 38.71
C THR A 339 0.84 -7.70 39.23
N ARG A 340 1.99 -7.63 39.87
CA ARG A 340 2.58 -6.37 40.33
C ARG A 340 3.00 -5.47 39.17
N ASP A 341 3.68 -6.01 38.17
CA ASP A 341 4.13 -5.27 37.02
C ASP A 341 2.93 -4.70 36.22
N LEU A 342 1.85 -5.47 36.06
CA LEU A 342 0.61 -5.04 35.38
C LEU A 342 -0.12 -3.95 36.18
N GLN A 343 -0.19 -4.07 37.52
CA GLN A 343 -0.77 -3.01 38.35
C GLN A 343 0.04 -1.72 38.27
N ASP A 344 1.35 -1.80 38.28
CA ASP A 344 2.25 -0.65 38.16
C ASP A 344 2.11 0.01 36.79
N LEU A 345 2.02 -0.76 35.71
CA LEU A 345 1.74 -0.21 34.36
C LEU A 345 0.39 0.48 34.24
N LEU A 346 -0.65 -0.01 34.96
CA LEU A 346 -1.93 0.68 35.06
C LEU A 346 -1.81 2.02 35.81
N GLN A 347 -1.10 2.01 36.94
CA GLN A 347 -0.88 3.23 37.75
C GLN A 347 -0.07 4.29 37.00
N LYS A 348 0.89 3.88 36.20
CA LYS A 348 1.69 4.75 35.32
C LYS A 348 0.93 5.23 34.09
N GLY A 349 -0.30 4.77 33.88
CA GLY A 349 -1.11 5.09 32.71
C GLY A 349 -0.58 4.50 31.39
N ALA A 350 0.29 3.48 31.46
CA ALA A 350 0.80 2.77 30.28
C ALA A 350 -0.26 1.86 29.66
N LEU A 351 -1.10 1.26 30.51
CA LEU A 351 -2.14 0.34 30.11
C LEU A 351 -3.51 0.78 30.63
N VAL A 352 -4.55 0.33 29.96
CA VAL A 352 -5.93 0.30 30.45
C VAL A 352 -6.37 -1.16 30.57
N LYS A 353 -7.32 -1.45 31.46
CA LYS A 353 -7.86 -2.81 31.65
C LYS A 353 -9.34 -2.87 31.34
N THR A 354 -9.80 -4.02 30.86
CA THR A 354 -11.20 -4.39 30.71
C THR A 354 -11.46 -5.75 31.33
N GLY A 355 -12.71 -6.01 31.70
CA GLY A 355 -13.12 -7.26 32.31
C GLY A 355 -12.62 -7.43 33.74
N GLU A 356 -13.01 -8.57 34.35
CA GLU A 356 -12.68 -8.90 35.73
C GLU A 356 -12.16 -10.33 35.86
N LEU A 357 -11.39 -10.59 36.93
CA LEU A 357 -10.83 -11.91 37.28
C LEU A 357 -10.11 -12.54 36.09
N ARG A 358 -10.52 -13.78 35.69
CA ARG A 358 -9.91 -14.53 34.58
C ARG A 358 -10.19 -13.88 33.21
N HIS A 359 -11.12 -12.97 33.11
CA HIS A 359 -11.48 -12.27 31.87
C HIS A 359 -10.79 -10.91 31.75
N THR A 360 -9.96 -10.51 32.70
CA THR A 360 -9.20 -9.27 32.65
C THR A 360 -8.27 -9.25 31.42
N ARG A 361 -8.33 -8.18 30.65
CA ARG A 361 -7.47 -7.91 29.51
C ARG A 361 -6.88 -6.51 29.61
N TYR A 362 -5.66 -6.38 29.11
CA TYR A 362 -4.90 -5.14 29.15
C TYR A 362 -4.63 -4.67 27.74
N TYR A 363 -4.76 -3.38 27.51
CA TYR A 363 -4.54 -2.71 26.22
C TYR A 363 -3.60 -1.53 26.44
N LEU A 364 -2.87 -1.12 25.39
CA LEU A 364 -2.09 0.11 25.43
C LEU A 364 -3.00 1.28 25.68
N ASN A 365 -2.63 2.19 26.58
CA ASN A 365 -3.35 3.43 26.83
C ASN A 365 -2.87 4.51 25.84
N ILE A 366 -3.26 4.35 24.58
CA ILE A 366 -2.97 5.29 23.51
C ILE A 366 -4.27 5.75 22.89
N SER A 367 -4.39 7.05 22.61
CA SER A 367 -5.50 7.60 21.84
C SER A 367 -5.06 7.68 20.39
N LEU A 368 -5.73 6.91 19.52
CA LEU A 368 -5.64 7.09 18.08
C LEU A 368 -6.78 8.03 17.68
N THR A 369 -6.51 8.97 16.78
CA THR A 369 -7.55 9.86 16.23
C THR A 369 -8.55 9.02 15.43
N ASP A 370 -9.75 8.80 16.01
CA ASP A 370 -10.87 8.21 15.28
C ASP A 370 -11.49 9.29 14.39
N ASN A 371 -11.08 9.33 13.14
CA ASN A 371 -11.78 10.10 12.10
C ASN A 371 -13.01 9.34 11.54
N ASP A 372 -13.59 8.43 12.30
CA ASP A 372 -14.87 7.80 11.97
C ASP A 372 -16.03 8.74 12.31
N THR A 373 -16.14 9.89 11.61
CA THR A 373 -17.37 10.63 11.47
C THR A 373 -18.13 10.13 10.24
N THR A 374 -18.57 8.87 10.26
CA THR A 374 -19.69 8.41 9.43
C THR A 374 -20.73 7.82 10.35
N GLY A 375 -21.71 8.69 10.70
CA GLY A 375 -23.11 8.47 10.95
C GLY A 375 -23.55 7.09 11.49
N ALA A 376 -23.44 6.87 12.81
CA ALA A 376 -24.43 6.10 13.50
C ALA A 376 -25.39 7.12 14.18
N ALA A 377 -26.28 7.71 13.38
CA ALA A 377 -27.48 8.32 13.91
C ALA A 377 -28.39 7.18 14.36
N ALA A 378 -28.76 7.25 15.63
CA ALA A 378 -29.68 6.37 16.30
C ALA A 378 -31.01 6.20 15.55
N SER A 379 -31.58 5.02 15.59
CA SER A 379 -32.96 4.74 15.84
C SER A 379 -33.13 3.36 16.46
#